data_cb73a60da1c1f148942de36dc7f3be45
#
_entry.id   cb73a60da1c1f148942de36dc7f3be45
#
_cell.length_a   1.000
_cell.length_b   1.000
_cell.length_c   1.000
_cell.angle_alpha   90.00
_cell.angle_beta   90.00
_cell.angle_gamma   90.00
#
_symmetry.space_group_name_H-M   'P 1'
#
loop_
_entity.id
_entity.type
_entity.pdbx_description
1 polymer ?
#
loop_
_entity_poly.entity_id
_entity_poly.type
_entity_poly.pdbx_seq_one_letter_code
_entity_poly.pdbx_strand_id
1 'polypeptide(L)'
;IHLALPISFTKNESENNEESSNRLALVRGVLPAAYMVHQNVRITSGRMPESGVNEIAVGALAARALGFEPSDSILGRQLLFDDIPFTAVGMIEADGGVIEGEIWMPLTDLQVVAQRDSLSCVVMSLKSTDIGSVEAFAARRIDLEIVAEHEQKYYAALAAFYGPIRAMVLITALLVAAGGILGGLNTTYAAFASRVREIGTLQTLGYSRRAIVRSLIEESILTASIGSLIAIAIGMLLLDGVVVRFSLGVFGLQIGPEVLAAGLTAGLFLGIIGAAVPAIRCLSLPIPQALRSA
;
A
#
# COMPACT_ATOMS: atom_id res chain seq x y z
N ILE A 1 -17.08 18.39 6.39
CA ILE A 1 -16.30 19.14 5.38
C ILE A 1 -14.96 18.45 5.19
N HIS A 2 -14.55 18.22 3.94
CA HIS A 2 -13.25 17.71 3.55
C HIS A 2 -12.50 18.79 2.79
N LEU A 3 -11.33 19.16 3.26
CA LEU A 3 -10.48 20.17 2.62
C LEU A 3 -9.01 19.78 2.70
N ALA A 4 -8.27 20.02 1.63
CA ALA A 4 -6.81 19.99 1.66
C ALA A 4 -6.32 21.37 2.07
N LEU A 5 -5.76 21.50 3.25
CA LEU A 5 -5.25 22.75 3.78
C LEU A 5 -3.72 22.72 3.88
N PRO A 6 -3.04 23.84 3.60
CA PRO A 6 -1.63 23.99 3.93
C PRO A 6 -1.46 24.02 5.45
N ILE A 7 -0.51 23.25 5.93
CA ILE A 7 -0.16 23.18 7.35
C ILE A 7 1.30 23.57 7.49
N SER A 8 1.56 24.53 8.35
CA SER A 8 2.92 24.88 8.80
C SER A 8 3.10 24.45 10.24
N PHE A 9 4.27 23.93 10.54
CA PHE A 9 4.62 23.54 11.90
C PHE A 9 6.13 23.61 12.12
N THR A 10 6.54 23.83 13.36
CA THR A 10 7.95 23.81 13.78
C THR A 10 8.26 22.47 14.43
N LYS A 11 9.18 21.71 13.88
CA LYS A 11 9.52 20.36 14.36
C LYS A 11 10.34 20.38 15.65
N ASN A 12 11.22 21.37 15.85
CA ASN A 12 12.09 21.48 17.01
C ASN A 12 12.15 22.92 17.54
N GLU A 13 11.97 23.09 18.84
CA GLU A 13 12.17 24.37 19.53
C GLU A 13 13.66 24.76 19.67
N SER A 14 14.62 23.86 19.37
CA SER A 14 16.06 24.03 19.65
C SER A 14 16.93 24.39 18.46
N GLU A 15 16.41 24.40 17.22
CA GLU A 15 17.17 24.86 16.06
C GLU A 15 16.50 26.09 15.45
N ASN A 16 17.23 27.22 15.51
CA ASN A 16 16.89 28.50 14.88
C ASN A 16 16.82 28.47 13.31
N ASN A 17 16.48 27.34 12.74
CA ASN A 17 16.14 27.22 11.32
C ASN A 17 14.62 27.07 11.24
N GLU A 18 13.94 28.16 10.92
CA GLU A 18 12.56 28.24 10.49
C GLU A 18 12.37 27.50 9.14
N GLU A 19 12.61 26.21 9.08
CA GLU A 19 11.99 25.38 8.05
C GLU A 19 10.53 25.17 8.40
N SER A 20 9.73 26.20 8.20
CA SER A 20 8.28 26.07 8.13
C SER A 20 7.95 25.13 6.97
N SER A 21 7.81 23.86 7.26
CA SER A 21 7.44 22.85 6.27
C SER A 21 5.97 23.06 5.94
N ASN A 22 5.71 23.86 4.89
CA ASN A 22 4.36 24.03 4.35
C ASN A 22 3.96 22.74 3.65
N ARG A 23 3.15 21.90 4.29
CA ARG A 23 2.70 20.59 3.77
C ARG A 23 1.18 20.59 3.63
N LEU A 24 0.68 20.02 2.55
CA LEU A 24 -0.74 19.79 2.39
C LEU A 24 -1.16 18.57 3.21
N ALA A 25 -2.20 18.73 4.01
CA ALA A 25 -2.87 17.61 4.67
C ALA A 25 -4.39 17.70 4.45
N LEU A 26 -5.02 16.53 4.43
CA LEU A 26 -6.46 16.42 4.33
C LEU A 26 -7.09 16.64 5.71
N VAL A 27 -7.87 17.69 5.84
CA VAL A 27 -8.56 18.04 7.08
C VAL A 27 -10.04 17.75 6.94
N ARG A 28 -10.59 17.06 7.92
CA ARG A 28 -12.01 16.74 7.99
C ARG A 28 -12.65 17.44 9.18
N GLY A 29 -13.64 18.32 8.91
CA GLY A 29 -14.50 18.88 9.94
C GLY A 29 -15.57 17.88 10.33
N VAL A 30 -15.59 17.48 11.59
CA VAL A 30 -16.49 16.42 12.11
C VAL A 30 -17.32 16.91 13.28
N LEU A 31 -18.52 16.33 13.41
CA LEU A 31 -19.31 16.42 14.63
C LEU A 31 -18.92 15.27 15.58
N PRO A 32 -19.15 15.40 16.89
CA PRO A 32 -18.89 14.30 17.84
C PRO A 32 -19.57 12.97 17.46
N ALA A 33 -20.72 13.04 16.79
CA ALA A 33 -21.44 11.87 16.28
C ALA A 33 -20.66 11.09 15.20
N ALA A 34 -19.66 11.67 14.55
CA ALA A 34 -18.85 11.00 13.53
C ALA A 34 -18.13 9.77 14.08
N TYR A 35 -17.69 9.81 15.34
CA TYR A 35 -17.04 8.67 15.99
C TYR A 35 -18.02 7.49 16.26
N MET A 36 -19.32 7.75 16.30
CA MET A 36 -20.34 6.69 16.40
C MET A 36 -20.69 6.09 15.04
N VAL A 37 -20.56 6.86 13.96
CA VAL A 37 -20.84 6.42 12.59
C VAL A 37 -19.66 5.63 12.04
N HIS A 38 -18.44 6.10 12.25
CA HIS A 38 -17.21 5.41 11.84
C HIS A 38 -16.70 4.50 12.95
N GLN A 39 -17.28 3.30 13.06
CA GLN A 39 -16.98 2.34 14.15
C GLN A 39 -15.51 1.85 14.15
N ASN A 40 -14.81 1.96 13.03
CA ASN A 40 -13.41 1.56 12.89
C ASN A 40 -12.44 2.64 13.40
N VAL A 41 -12.94 3.84 13.72
CA VAL A 41 -12.11 4.94 14.20
C VAL A 41 -11.96 4.87 15.71
N ARG A 42 -10.71 4.83 16.17
CA ARG A 42 -10.37 4.79 17.60
C ARG A 42 -9.38 5.89 17.93
N ILE A 43 -9.54 6.48 19.09
CA ILE A 43 -8.51 7.35 19.66
C ILE A 43 -7.58 6.45 20.47
N THR A 44 -6.34 6.29 19.99
CA THR A 44 -5.34 5.44 20.62
C THR A 44 -4.55 6.16 21.71
N SER A 45 -4.46 7.48 21.60
CA SER A 45 -3.76 8.31 22.58
C SER A 45 -4.42 9.69 22.67
N GLY A 46 -4.49 10.24 23.87
CA GLY A 46 -5.09 11.55 24.11
C GLY A 46 -6.62 11.50 24.23
N ARG A 47 -7.30 12.52 23.71
CA ARG A 47 -8.76 12.68 23.79
C ARG A 47 -9.35 13.25 22.50
N MET A 48 -10.68 13.28 22.44
CA MET A 48 -11.39 13.97 21.36
C MET A 48 -11.16 15.50 21.44
N PRO A 49 -11.01 16.16 20.28
CA PRO A 49 -10.92 17.62 20.23
C PRO A 49 -12.26 18.26 20.61
N GLU A 50 -12.19 19.35 21.36
CA GLU A 50 -13.34 20.15 21.75
C GLU A 50 -13.51 21.36 20.83
N SER A 51 -14.76 21.72 20.57
CA SER A 51 -15.11 22.85 19.69
C SER A 51 -14.78 24.20 20.35
N GLY A 52 -14.21 25.12 19.60
CA GLY A 52 -13.96 26.50 20.04
C GLY A 52 -12.67 26.70 20.84
N VAL A 53 -11.85 25.66 21.00
CA VAL A 53 -10.56 25.75 21.74
C VAL A 53 -9.34 25.42 20.86
N ASN A 54 -9.52 25.42 19.55
CA ASN A 54 -8.47 25.17 18.58
C ASN A 54 -7.73 23.82 18.80
N GLU A 55 -8.48 22.77 18.87
CA GLU A 55 -7.96 21.42 19.06
C GLU A 55 -8.20 20.54 17.85
N ILE A 56 -7.28 19.58 17.63
CA ILE A 56 -7.36 18.63 16.54
C ILE A 56 -6.99 17.22 17.01
N ALA A 57 -7.51 16.22 16.27
CA ALA A 57 -7.04 14.85 16.35
C ALA A 57 -6.34 14.47 15.04
N VAL A 58 -5.17 13.87 15.12
CA VAL A 58 -4.30 13.60 13.97
C VAL A 58 -4.26 12.10 13.72
N GLY A 59 -4.50 11.71 12.49
CA GLY A 59 -4.37 10.31 12.08
C GLY A 59 -2.92 9.84 12.07
N ALA A 60 -2.69 8.58 12.38
CA ALA A 60 -1.34 8.00 12.49
C ALA A 60 -0.52 8.15 11.20
N LEU A 61 -1.15 7.99 10.03
CA LEU A 61 -0.50 8.20 8.73
C LEU A 61 -0.31 9.68 8.42
N ALA A 62 -1.25 10.55 8.85
CA ALA A 62 -1.11 11.99 8.70
C ALA A 62 0.09 12.50 9.52
N ALA A 63 0.28 12.04 10.75
CA ALA A 63 1.43 12.37 11.59
C ALA A 63 2.76 11.99 10.91
N ARG A 64 2.86 10.77 10.38
CA ARG A 64 4.03 10.32 9.60
C ARG A 64 4.24 11.16 8.34
N ALA A 65 3.18 11.50 7.64
CA ALA A 65 3.24 12.36 6.46
C ALA A 65 3.74 13.77 6.80
N LEU A 66 3.43 14.28 7.97
CA LEU A 66 3.97 15.53 8.48
C LEU A 66 5.44 15.40 8.93
N GLY A 67 5.98 14.17 9.02
CA GLY A 67 7.38 13.91 9.36
C GLY A 67 7.62 13.62 10.83
N PHE A 68 6.56 13.30 11.58
CA PHE A 68 6.70 12.81 12.95
C PHE A 68 7.00 11.30 12.91
N GLU A 69 8.07 10.89 13.58
CA GLU A 69 8.40 9.48 13.76
C GLU A 69 7.41 8.81 14.74
N PRO A 70 7.22 7.47 14.66
CA PRO A 70 6.36 6.76 15.61
C PRO A 70 6.75 6.92 17.08
N SER A 71 8.01 7.26 17.34
CA SER A 71 8.56 7.59 18.67
C SER A 71 8.23 8.99 19.15
N ASP A 72 7.92 9.89 18.21
CA ASP A 72 7.68 11.29 18.50
C ASP A 72 6.21 11.51 18.85
N SER A 73 5.94 12.00 20.07
CA SER A 73 4.57 12.36 20.41
C SER A 73 4.15 13.62 19.67
N ILE A 74 3.13 13.51 18.81
CA ILE A 74 2.49 14.68 18.19
C ILE A 74 1.55 15.40 19.19
N LEU A 75 1.17 14.72 20.28
CA LEU A 75 0.28 15.29 21.29
C LEU A 75 0.92 16.50 21.96
N GLY A 76 0.13 17.57 22.06
CA GLY A 76 0.58 18.85 22.60
C GLY A 76 1.32 19.73 21.60
N ARG A 77 1.64 19.25 20.38
CA ARG A 77 2.24 20.08 19.34
C ARG A 77 1.20 20.97 18.69
N GLN A 78 1.66 22.15 18.27
CA GLN A 78 0.84 23.10 17.54
C GLN A 78 1.08 22.99 16.05
N LEU A 79 -0.01 22.85 15.29
CA LEU A 79 -0.05 22.91 13.84
C LEU A 79 -0.78 24.18 13.42
N LEU A 80 -0.21 24.95 12.51
CA LEU A 80 -0.83 26.18 12.03
C LEU A 80 -1.65 25.88 10.76
N PHE A 81 -2.89 26.28 10.78
CA PHE A 81 -3.82 26.24 9.67
C PHE A 81 -4.19 27.67 9.33
N ASP A 82 -3.76 28.18 8.19
CA ASP A 82 -3.96 29.58 7.79
C ASP A 82 -3.53 30.55 8.92
N ASP A 83 -2.34 30.33 9.45
CA ASP A 83 -1.73 31.07 10.59
C ASP A 83 -2.47 30.96 11.94
N ILE A 84 -3.52 30.15 12.03
CA ILE A 84 -4.23 29.88 13.27
C ILE A 84 -3.63 28.60 13.93
N PRO A 85 -3.13 28.69 15.18
CA PRO A 85 -2.56 27.56 15.87
C PRO A 85 -3.64 26.61 16.40
N PHE A 86 -3.50 25.32 16.10
CA PHE A 86 -4.31 24.23 16.64
C PHE A 86 -3.43 23.24 17.38
N THR A 87 -3.87 22.81 18.54
CA THR A 87 -3.13 21.85 19.37
C THR A 87 -3.61 20.43 19.08
N ALA A 88 -2.68 19.52 18.79
CA ALA A 88 -2.98 18.11 18.64
C ALA A 88 -3.25 17.48 20.01
N VAL A 89 -4.49 17.09 20.29
CA VAL A 89 -4.94 16.52 21.57
C VAL A 89 -5.27 15.04 21.50
N GLY A 90 -5.38 14.47 20.29
CA GLY A 90 -5.68 13.06 20.08
C GLY A 90 -4.99 12.49 18.87
N MET A 91 -4.74 11.19 18.91
CA MET A 91 -4.27 10.39 17.78
C MET A 91 -5.35 9.41 17.34
N ILE A 92 -5.64 9.38 16.05
CA ILE A 92 -6.65 8.54 15.43
C ILE A 92 -5.98 7.36 14.73
N GLU A 93 -6.55 6.18 14.92
CA GLU A 93 -6.22 4.96 14.20
C GLU A 93 -7.51 4.35 13.60
N ALA A 94 -7.42 3.82 12.38
CA ALA A 94 -8.59 3.33 11.63
C ALA A 94 -8.22 2.15 10.73
N ASP A 95 -7.58 1.12 11.29
CA ASP A 95 -7.21 -0.14 10.63
C ASP A 95 -6.52 0.04 9.25
N GLY A 96 -5.63 1.05 9.11
CA GLY A 96 -4.88 1.32 7.89
C GLY A 96 -5.69 2.02 6.79
N GLY A 97 -6.88 2.51 7.09
CA GLY A 97 -7.76 3.18 6.15
C GLY A 97 -7.34 4.61 5.79
N VAL A 98 -8.03 5.19 4.79
CA VAL A 98 -7.82 6.58 4.33
C VAL A 98 -7.95 7.59 5.48
N ILE A 99 -8.78 7.29 6.47
CA ILE A 99 -9.04 8.14 7.65
C ILE A 99 -7.76 8.36 8.48
N GLU A 100 -6.84 7.39 8.53
CA GLU A 100 -5.56 7.57 9.22
C GLU A 100 -4.65 8.63 8.56
N GLY A 101 -4.89 8.93 7.29
CA GLY A 101 -4.22 10.01 6.55
C GLY A 101 -4.83 11.38 6.76
N GLU A 102 -5.88 11.50 7.57
CA GLU A 102 -6.62 12.74 7.79
C GLU A 102 -6.33 13.36 9.15
N ILE A 103 -6.60 14.66 9.24
CA ILE A 103 -6.66 15.40 10.50
C ILE A 103 -8.12 15.73 10.75
N TRP A 104 -8.62 15.37 11.92
CA TRP A 104 -9.98 15.64 12.32
C TRP A 104 -10.05 16.85 13.26
N MET A 105 -10.90 17.78 12.92
CA MET A 105 -11.11 19.03 13.61
C MET A 105 -12.62 19.18 13.89
N PRO A 106 -13.07 19.85 14.95
CA PRO A 106 -14.48 20.19 15.10
C PRO A 106 -15.01 20.93 13.88
N LEU A 107 -16.22 20.58 13.45
CA LEU A 107 -16.81 21.12 12.23
C LEU A 107 -16.86 22.66 12.22
N THR A 108 -17.26 23.25 13.34
CA THR A 108 -17.36 24.70 13.50
C THR A 108 -16.02 25.41 13.35
N ASP A 109 -14.96 24.80 13.89
CA ASP A 109 -13.63 25.37 13.84
C ASP A 109 -13.05 25.30 12.42
N LEU A 110 -13.30 24.19 11.71
CA LEU A 110 -12.93 24.09 10.29
C LEU A 110 -13.72 25.08 9.41
N GLN A 111 -15.00 25.31 9.70
CA GLN A 111 -15.79 26.31 8.97
C GLN A 111 -15.20 27.71 9.11
N VAL A 112 -14.71 28.06 10.30
CA VAL A 112 -14.06 29.35 10.55
C VAL A 112 -12.73 29.44 9.80
N VAL A 113 -11.86 28.44 9.90
CA VAL A 113 -10.56 28.40 9.20
C VAL A 113 -10.75 28.44 7.67
N ALA A 114 -11.67 27.64 7.17
CA ALA A 114 -11.92 27.53 5.73
C ALA A 114 -12.80 28.67 5.17
N GLN A 115 -13.32 29.56 6.02
CA GLN A 115 -14.28 30.60 5.67
C GLN A 115 -15.46 30.08 4.85
N ARG A 116 -16.01 28.92 5.26
CA ARG A 116 -16.99 28.18 4.48
C ARG A 116 -18.16 27.70 5.33
N ASP A 117 -19.36 28.15 5.02
CA ASP A 117 -20.60 27.79 5.73
C ASP A 117 -21.26 26.52 5.19
N SER A 118 -20.84 26.05 4.00
CA SER A 118 -21.47 24.88 3.35
C SER A 118 -20.86 23.56 3.83
N LEU A 119 -21.67 22.50 3.87
CA LEU A 119 -21.24 21.13 4.17
C LEU A 119 -20.87 20.42 2.87
N SER A 120 -19.80 19.59 2.90
CA SER A 120 -19.42 18.78 1.74
C SER A 120 -20.26 17.51 1.62
N CYS A 121 -20.58 16.87 2.73
CA CYS A 121 -21.41 15.68 2.77
C CYS A 121 -22.04 15.48 4.15
N VAL A 122 -23.12 14.72 4.18
CA VAL A 122 -23.77 14.23 5.39
C VAL A 122 -23.70 12.70 5.36
N VAL A 123 -23.05 12.11 6.35
CA VAL A 123 -22.96 10.65 6.50
C VAL A 123 -24.02 10.19 7.48
N MET A 124 -24.75 9.16 7.12
CA MET A 124 -25.82 8.61 7.96
C MET A 124 -25.77 7.08 7.99
N SER A 125 -26.10 6.51 9.12
CA SER A 125 -26.33 5.08 9.27
C SER A 125 -27.82 4.78 9.24
N LEU A 126 -28.25 3.93 8.31
CA LEU A 126 -29.66 3.57 8.14
C LEU A 126 -29.97 2.34 9.01
N LYS A 127 -31.10 2.37 9.70
CA LYS A 127 -31.61 1.22 10.45
C LYS A 127 -32.18 0.12 9.54
N SER A 128 -32.51 0.44 8.30
CA SER A 128 -32.98 -0.50 7.28
C SER A 128 -32.05 -0.45 6.06
N THR A 129 -32.07 -1.52 5.28
CA THR A 129 -31.25 -1.63 4.04
C THR A 129 -31.81 -0.79 2.87
N ASP A 130 -32.97 -0.14 3.06
CA ASP A 130 -33.63 0.62 2.00
C ASP A 130 -33.08 2.05 1.91
N ILE A 131 -32.19 2.26 0.95
CA ILE A 131 -31.68 3.58 0.59
C ILE A 131 -32.66 4.36 -0.30
N GLY A 132 -33.65 3.69 -0.91
CA GLY A 132 -34.55 4.29 -1.91
C GLY A 132 -35.33 5.50 -1.39
N SER A 133 -35.66 5.52 -0.10
CA SER A 133 -36.31 6.68 0.53
C SER A 133 -35.40 7.90 0.60
N VAL A 134 -34.09 7.69 0.82
CA VAL A 134 -33.08 8.77 0.88
C VAL A 134 -32.76 9.27 -0.52
N GLU A 135 -32.65 8.36 -1.51
CA GLU A 135 -32.50 8.73 -2.91
C GLU A 135 -33.70 9.52 -3.42
N ALA A 136 -34.92 9.09 -3.08
CA ALA A 136 -36.14 9.83 -3.44
C ALA A 136 -36.21 11.20 -2.77
N PHE A 137 -35.75 11.34 -1.53
CA PHE A 137 -35.62 12.62 -0.86
C PHE A 137 -34.62 13.53 -1.59
N ALA A 138 -33.43 13.05 -1.89
CA ALA A 138 -32.41 13.78 -2.61
C ALA A 138 -32.91 14.25 -4.00
N ALA A 139 -33.57 13.35 -4.74
CA ALA A 139 -34.12 13.66 -6.07
C ALA A 139 -35.23 14.74 -6.04
N ARG A 140 -35.98 14.85 -4.93
CA ARG A 140 -37.04 15.88 -4.75
C ARG A 140 -36.48 17.22 -4.31
N ARG A 141 -35.31 17.25 -3.69
CA ARG A 141 -34.69 18.45 -3.14
C ARG A 141 -33.63 18.98 -4.08
N ILE A 142 -34.06 19.38 -5.27
CA ILE A 142 -33.19 20.00 -6.32
C ILE A 142 -32.52 21.27 -5.80
N ASP A 143 -33.16 21.97 -4.86
CA ASP A 143 -32.64 23.15 -4.19
C ASP A 143 -31.34 22.90 -3.38
N LEU A 144 -31.12 21.68 -2.94
CA LEU A 144 -29.94 21.30 -2.15
C LEU A 144 -28.80 20.74 -2.99
N GLU A 145 -29.01 20.42 -4.26
CA GLU A 145 -28.03 19.84 -5.19
C GLU A 145 -27.29 18.62 -4.58
N ILE A 146 -28.01 17.76 -3.84
CA ILE A 146 -27.46 16.62 -3.15
C ILE A 146 -27.70 15.33 -3.94
N VAL A 147 -26.75 14.41 -3.84
CA VAL A 147 -26.86 13.04 -4.34
C VAL A 147 -26.72 12.08 -3.18
N ALA A 148 -27.66 11.14 -3.05
CA ALA A 148 -27.56 10.07 -2.07
C ALA A 148 -26.94 8.85 -2.74
N GLU A 149 -25.90 8.30 -2.12
CA GLU A 149 -25.28 7.07 -2.60
C GLU A 149 -24.72 6.23 -1.44
N HIS A 150 -24.58 4.94 -1.67
CA HIS A 150 -23.91 4.04 -0.74
C HIS A 150 -22.44 4.41 -0.57
N GLU A 151 -21.94 4.39 0.66
CA GLU A 151 -20.54 4.65 0.98
C GLU A 151 -19.59 3.74 0.18
N GLN A 152 -19.93 2.46 0.02
CA GLN A 152 -19.15 1.52 -0.79
C GLN A 152 -19.04 1.97 -2.27
N LYS A 153 -20.12 2.50 -2.84
CA LYS A 153 -20.11 3.00 -4.22
C LYS A 153 -19.25 4.25 -4.37
N TYR A 154 -19.35 5.15 -3.40
CA TYR A 154 -18.52 6.35 -3.34
C TYR A 154 -17.03 6.00 -3.29
N TYR A 155 -16.61 5.12 -2.36
CA TYR A 155 -15.21 4.70 -2.28
C TYR A 155 -14.76 3.86 -3.48
N ALA A 156 -15.65 3.07 -4.08
CA ALA A 156 -15.33 2.35 -5.32
C ALA A 156 -15.08 3.30 -6.50
N ALA A 157 -15.87 4.36 -6.62
CA ALA A 157 -15.65 5.40 -7.62
C ALA A 157 -14.32 6.14 -7.40
N LEU A 158 -14.01 6.45 -6.15
CA LEU A 158 -12.73 7.06 -5.77
C LEU A 158 -11.55 6.12 -6.08
N ALA A 159 -11.69 4.82 -5.77
CA ALA A 159 -10.68 3.81 -6.07
C ALA A 159 -10.50 3.59 -7.58
N ALA A 160 -11.56 3.75 -8.39
CA ALA A 160 -11.49 3.64 -9.84
C ALA A 160 -10.56 4.68 -10.47
N PHE A 161 -10.41 5.85 -9.85
CA PHE A 161 -9.46 6.87 -10.27
C PHE A 161 -8.00 6.35 -10.28
N TYR A 162 -7.67 5.42 -9.37
CA TYR A 162 -6.36 4.80 -9.30
C TYR A 162 -6.20 3.60 -10.25
N GLY A 163 -7.24 3.21 -10.99
CA GLY A 163 -7.23 2.09 -11.93
C GLY A 163 -6.10 2.14 -12.95
N PRO A 164 -5.88 3.27 -13.67
CA PRO A 164 -4.78 3.41 -14.63
C PRO A 164 -3.40 3.26 -13.99
N ILE A 165 -3.20 3.82 -12.78
CA ILE A 165 -1.94 3.72 -12.03
C ILE A 165 -1.67 2.26 -11.67
N ARG A 166 -2.69 1.56 -11.15
CA ARG A 166 -2.60 0.13 -10.81
C ARG A 166 -2.28 -0.72 -12.04
N ALA A 167 -2.90 -0.44 -13.18
CA ALA A 167 -2.62 -1.12 -14.44
C ALA A 167 -1.17 -0.88 -14.89
N MET A 168 -0.66 0.34 -14.80
CA MET A 168 0.71 0.68 -15.16
C MET A 168 1.73 -0.04 -14.28
N VAL A 169 1.50 -0.09 -12.96
CA VAL A 169 2.33 -0.84 -12.01
C VAL A 169 2.32 -2.33 -12.34
N LEU A 170 1.15 -2.90 -12.65
CA LEU A 170 1.03 -4.31 -13.02
C LEU A 170 1.78 -4.63 -14.32
N ILE A 171 1.63 -3.79 -15.35
CA ILE A 171 2.35 -3.96 -16.63
C ILE A 171 3.86 -3.91 -16.40
N THR A 172 4.34 -2.94 -15.64
CA THR A 172 5.76 -2.82 -15.30
C THR A 172 6.26 -4.05 -14.55
N ALA A 173 5.50 -4.55 -13.57
CA ALA A 173 5.84 -5.75 -12.82
C ALA A 173 5.92 -6.99 -13.74
N LEU A 174 4.98 -7.13 -14.67
CA LEU A 174 4.98 -8.21 -15.66
C LEU A 174 6.20 -8.12 -16.62
N LEU A 175 6.56 -6.93 -17.07
CA LEU A 175 7.74 -6.73 -17.92
C LEU A 175 9.04 -7.08 -17.18
N VAL A 176 9.17 -6.67 -15.91
CA VAL A 176 10.32 -7.03 -15.06
C VAL A 176 10.36 -8.54 -14.83
N ALA A 177 9.21 -9.17 -14.56
CA ALA A 177 9.12 -10.62 -14.40
C ALA A 177 9.52 -11.36 -15.69
N ALA A 178 9.07 -10.90 -16.86
CA ALA A 178 9.45 -11.47 -18.14
C ALA A 178 10.98 -11.36 -18.38
N GLY A 179 11.57 -10.19 -18.08
CA GLY A 179 13.03 -10.01 -18.13
C GLY A 179 13.77 -10.95 -17.20
N GLY A 180 13.25 -11.12 -15.99
CA GLY A 180 13.79 -12.08 -14.99
C GLY A 180 13.73 -13.53 -15.48
N ILE A 181 12.61 -13.93 -16.11
CA ILE A 181 12.48 -15.28 -16.71
C ILE A 181 13.53 -15.48 -17.81
N LEU A 182 13.66 -14.54 -18.74
CA LEU A 182 14.61 -14.65 -19.86
C LEU A 182 16.06 -14.70 -19.37
N GLY A 183 16.43 -13.86 -18.40
CA GLY A 183 17.74 -13.90 -17.76
C GLY A 183 18.00 -15.20 -17.02
N GLY A 184 17.01 -15.67 -16.25
CA GLY A 184 17.06 -16.95 -15.54
C GLY A 184 17.18 -18.15 -16.49
N LEU A 185 16.42 -18.18 -17.56
CA LEU A 185 16.52 -19.20 -18.62
C LEU A 185 17.94 -19.27 -19.21
N ASN A 186 18.52 -18.12 -19.54
CA ASN A 186 19.87 -18.06 -20.12
C ASN A 186 20.93 -18.57 -19.14
N THR A 187 20.85 -18.13 -17.88
CA THR A 187 21.79 -18.55 -16.83
C THR A 187 21.65 -20.05 -16.52
N THR A 188 20.42 -20.56 -16.39
CA THR A 188 20.16 -21.97 -16.13
C THR A 188 20.57 -22.84 -17.30
N TYR A 189 20.35 -22.37 -18.54
CA TYR A 189 20.80 -23.06 -19.73
C TYR A 189 22.33 -23.16 -19.77
N ALA A 190 23.07 -22.11 -19.48
CA ALA A 190 24.52 -22.13 -19.40
C ALA A 190 25.03 -23.11 -18.30
N ALA A 191 24.37 -23.07 -17.11
CA ALA A 191 24.73 -23.95 -16.00
C ALA A 191 24.50 -25.45 -16.33
N PHE A 192 23.39 -25.78 -16.99
CA PHE A 192 23.11 -27.15 -17.39
C PHE A 192 23.95 -27.60 -18.58
N ALA A 193 24.24 -26.70 -19.53
CA ALA A 193 25.13 -27.00 -20.65
C ALA A 193 26.57 -27.34 -20.21
N SER A 194 27.08 -26.63 -19.20
CA SER A 194 28.39 -26.93 -18.63
C SER A 194 28.47 -28.32 -17.95
N ARG A 195 27.33 -28.86 -17.52
CA ARG A 195 27.20 -30.15 -16.82
C ARG A 195 26.68 -31.29 -17.72
N VAL A 196 26.58 -31.07 -19.05
CA VAL A 196 26.02 -32.08 -20.00
C VAL A 196 26.74 -33.40 -19.93
N ARG A 197 28.07 -33.40 -19.75
CA ARG A 197 28.88 -34.63 -19.63
C ARG A 197 28.53 -35.43 -18.35
N GLU A 198 28.35 -34.75 -17.23
CA GLU A 198 27.91 -35.38 -15.97
C GLU A 198 26.51 -36.00 -16.13
N ILE A 199 25.59 -35.27 -16.76
CA ILE A 199 24.23 -35.71 -17.10
C ILE A 199 24.27 -36.94 -18.01
N GLY A 200 25.16 -36.97 -19.02
CA GLY A 200 25.39 -38.10 -19.91
C GLY A 200 25.92 -39.33 -19.15
N THR A 201 26.83 -39.14 -18.22
CA THR A 201 27.36 -40.23 -17.35
C THR A 201 26.27 -40.83 -16.48
N LEU A 202 25.39 -40.03 -15.90
CA LEU A 202 24.25 -40.51 -15.12
C LEU A 202 23.30 -41.35 -15.98
N GLN A 203 23.08 -40.99 -17.25
CA GLN A 203 22.24 -41.76 -18.19
C GLN A 203 22.91 -43.11 -18.52
N THR A 204 24.24 -43.18 -18.66
CA THR A 204 24.96 -44.46 -18.90
C THR A 204 24.94 -45.38 -17.68
N LEU A 205 24.87 -44.84 -16.46
CA LEU A 205 24.66 -45.58 -15.22
C LEU A 205 23.23 -46.07 -15.01
N GLY A 206 22.31 -45.79 -15.95
CA GLY A 206 20.93 -46.28 -15.93
C GLY A 206 19.91 -45.36 -15.26
N TYR A 207 20.28 -44.16 -14.86
CA TYR A 207 19.30 -43.20 -14.33
C TYR A 207 18.32 -42.78 -15.39
N SER A 208 17.03 -42.79 -15.04
CA SER A 208 15.97 -42.38 -15.97
C SER A 208 16.02 -40.87 -16.25
N ARG A 209 15.70 -40.46 -17.46
CA ARG A 209 15.63 -39.04 -17.84
C ARG A 209 14.70 -38.21 -16.90
N ARG A 210 13.61 -38.83 -16.45
CA ARG A 210 12.65 -38.17 -15.53
C ARG A 210 13.29 -37.92 -14.17
N ALA A 211 14.10 -38.84 -13.65
CA ALA A 211 14.80 -38.68 -12.37
C ALA A 211 15.80 -37.52 -12.45
N ILE A 212 16.55 -37.42 -13.56
CA ILE A 212 17.53 -36.36 -13.78
C ILE A 212 16.83 -34.99 -13.91
N VAL A 213 15.75 -34.90 -14.72
CA VAL A 213 14.96 -33.66 -14.83
C VAL A 213 14.42 -33.21 -13.48
N ARG A 214 13.88 -34.14 -12.70
CA ARG A 214 13.37 -33.87 -11.37
C ARG A 214 14.46 -33.30 -10.45
N SER A 215 15.62 -33.89 -10.43
CA SER A 215 16.77 -33.41 -9.62
C SER A 215 17.20 -31.99 -10.03
N LEU A 216 17.27 -31.69 -11.34
CA LEU A 216 17.62 -30.37 -11.84
C LEU A 216 16.54 -29.30 -11.49
N ILE A 217 15.27 -29.70 -11.52
CA ILE A 217 14.18 -28.83 -11.09
C ILE A 217 14.22 -28.58 -9.58
N GLU A 218 14.48 -29.63 -8.77
CA GLU A 218 14.62 -29.50 -7.32
C GLU A 218 15.79 -28.57 -6.94
N GLU A 219 16.93 -28.66 -7.62
CA GLU A 219 18.08 -27.76 -7.46
C GLU A 219 17.68 -26.30 -7.79
N SER A 220 16.93 -26.11 -8.86
CA SER A 220 16.47 -24.79 -9.28
C SER A 220 15.40 -24.20 -8.34
N ILE A 221 14.50 -25.03 -7.81
CA ILE A 221 13.51 -24.61 -6.81
C ILE A 221 14.23 -24.14 -5.53
N LEU A 222 15.26 -24.85 -5.09
CA LEU A 222 16.03 -24.46 -3.92
C LEU A 222 16.70 -23.08 -4.12
N THR A 223 17.34 -22.89 -5.27
CA THR A 223 17.98 -21.62 -5.63
C THR A 223 16.94 -20.48 -5.74
N ALA A 224 15.81 -20.74 -6.38
CA ALA A 224 14.71 -19.79 -6.50
C ALA A 224 14.09 -19.44 -5.14
N SER A 225 13.97 -20.42 -4.23
CA SER A 225 13.49 -20.20 -2.86
C SER A 225 14.40 -19.24 -2.10
N ILE A 226 15.72 -19.46 -2.17
CA ILE A 226 16.70 -18.58 -1.52
C ILE A 226 16.61 -17.17 -2.11
N GLY A 227 16.57 -17.05 -3.44
CA GLY A 227 16.42 -15.75 -4.11
C GLY A 227 15.14 -15.03 -3.72
N SER A 228 14.02 -15.74 -3.64
CA SER A 228 12.72 -15.19 -3.22
C SER A 228 12.74 -14.73 -1.77
N LEU A 229 13.35 -15.49 -0.85
CA LEU A 229 13.48 -15.09 0.54
C LEU A 229 14.34 -13.85 0.71
N ILE A 230 15.44 -13.74 -0.03
CA ILE A 230 16.27 -12.52 -0.04
C ILE A 230 15.49 -11.34 -0.57
N ALA A 231 14.75 -11.50 -1.69
CA ALA A 231 13.94 -10.43 -2.27
C ALA A 231 12.83 -9.97 -1.30
N ILE A 232 12.18 -10.91 -0.62
CA ILE A 232 11.18 -10.63 0.42
C ILE A 232 11.81 -9.86 1.58
N ALA A 233 12.96 -10.30 2.08
CA ALA A 233 13.65 -9.63 3.19
C ALA A 233 14.04 -8.19 2.83
N ILE A 234 14.57 -7.97 1.63
CA ILE A 234 14.88 -6.62 1.12
C ILE A 234 13.59 -5.79 0.96
N GLY A 235 12.54 -6.39 0.40
CA GLY A 235 11.25 -5.72 0.23
C GLY A 235 10.66 -5.26 1.56
N MET A 236 10.66 -6.13 2.58
CA MET A 236 10.20 -5.78 3.93
C MET A 236 11.05 -4.65 4.54
N LEU A 237 12.38 -4.73 4.40
CA LEU A 237 13.28 -3.74 4.98
C LEU A 237 13.12 -2.34 4.34
N LEU A 238 12.87 -2.29 3.03
CA LEU A 238 12.84 -1.02 2.28
C LEU A 238 11.44 -0.45 2.08
N LEU A 239 10.40 -1.27 2.06
CA LEU A 239 9.06 -0.86 1.64
C LEU A 239 8.04 -0.90 2.77
N ASP A 240 8.25 -1.72 3.81
CA ASP A 240 7.30 -1.80 4.91
C ASP A 240 7.30 -0.49 5.71
N GLY A 241 6.09 0.04 5.98
CA GLY A 241 5.91 1.31 6.67
C GLY A 241 6.19 2.56 5.83
N VAL A 242 6.56 2.43 4.54
CA VAL A 242 6.74 3.59 3.66
C VAL A 242 5.41 4.30 3.45
N VAL A 243 5.40 5.59 3.70
CA VAL A 243 4.24 6.45 3.51
C VAL A 243 4.29 7.09 2.13
N VAL A 244 3.32 6.75 1.29
CA VAL A 244 3.19 7.31 -0.07
C VAL A 244 2.11 8.39 -0.06
N ARG A 245 2.48 9.58 -0.52
CA ARG A 245 1.57 10.73 -0.65
C ARG A 245 1.02 10.78 -2.06
N PHE A 246 -0.28 10.83 -2.15
CA PHE A 246 -0.99 11.16 -3.38
C PHE A 246 -1.71 12.50 -3.21
N SER A 247 -2.11 13.11 -4.32
CA SER A 247 -2.72 14.45 -4.37
C SER A 247 -3.86 14.68 -3.36
N LEU A 248 -4.61 13.65 -2.99
CA LEU A 248 -5.78 13.73 -2.11
C LEU A 248 -5.73 12.77 -0.91
N GLY A 249 -4.58 12.16 -0.63
CA GLY A 249 -4.51 11.21 0.48
C GLY A 249 -3.11 10.70 0.77
N VAL A 250 -2.98 10.09 1.91
CA VAL A 250 -1.75 9.46 2.39
C VAL A 250 -2.03 7.99 2.60
N PHE A 251 -1.19 7.12 2.04
CA PHE A 251 -1.33 5.68 2.16
C PHE A 251 -0.05 5.09 2.76
N GLY A 252 -0.19 4.27 3.78
CA GLY A 252 0.90 3.47 4.32
C GLY A 252 1.03 2.16 3.53
N LEU A 253 2.23 1.86 3.04
CA LEU A 253 2.52 0.55 2.47
C LEU A 253 2.64 -0.45 3.63
N GLN A 254 1.79 -1.47 3.62
CA GLN A 254 1.86 -2.57 4.58
C GLN A 254 2.10 -3.87 3.82
N ILE A 255 3.19 -4.56 4.16
CA ILE A 255 3.51 -5.85 3.58
C ILE A 255 2.88 -6.95 4.45
N GLY A 256 1.63 -7.29 4.15
CA GLY A 256 0.91 -8.36 4.83
C GLY A 256 1.41 -9.77 4.45
N PRO A 257 1.02 -10.80 5.22
CA PRO A 257 1.40 -12.20 4.95
C PRO A 257 0.93 -12.68 3.56
N GLU A 258 -0.13 -12.11 3.03
CA GLU A 258 -0.64 -12.43 1.69
C GLU A 258 0.34 -12.01 0.58
N VAL A 259 0.96 -10.82 0.73
CA VAL A 259 1.97 -10.33 -0.21
C VAL A 259 3.24 -11.20 -0.16
N LEU A 260 3.64 -11.61 1.05
CA LEU A 260 4.77 -12.51 1.26
C LEU A 260 4.52 -13.88 0.60
N ALA A 261 3.35 -14.46 0.82
CA ALA A 261 2.95 -15.73 0.21
C ALA A 261 2.88 -15.62 -1.32
N ALA A 262 2.32 -14.53 -1.85
CA ALA A 262 2.26 -14.27 -3.30
C ALA A 262 3.69 -14.12 -3.89
N GLY A 263 4.59 -13.41 -3.23
CA GLY A 263 5.98 -13.25 -3.66
C GLY A 263 6.74 -14.57 -3.68
N LEU A 264 6.60 -15.38 -2.63
CA LEU A 264 7.23 -16.69 -2.56
C LEU A 264 6.68 -17.64 -3.64
N THR A 265 5.37 -17.73 -3.80
CA THR A 265 4.74 -18.59 -4.81
C THR A 265 5.12 -18.16 -6.24
N ALA A 266 5.15 -16.87 -6.53
CA ALA A 266 5.60 -16.34 -7.80
C ALA A 266 7.07 -16.68 -8.07
N GLY A 267 7.96 -16.52 -7.10
CA GLY A 267 9.37 -16.87 -7.22
C GLY A 267 9.60 -18.36 -7.47
N LEU A 268 8.89 -19.24 -6.75
CA LEU A 268 8.93 -20.69 -6.98
C LEU A 268 8.44 -21.06 -8.39
N PHE A 269 7.35 -20.45 -8.84
CA PHE A 269 6.81 -20.69 -10.16
C PHE A 269 7.78 -20.26 -11.27
N LEU A 270 8.42 -19.10 -11.11
CA LEU A 270 9.46 -18.61 -12.01
C LEU A 270 10.67 -19.55 -12.02
N GLY A 271 11.08 -20.08 -10.87
CA GLY A 271 12.16 -21.06 -10.75
C GLY A 271 11.88 -22.37 -11.51
N ILE A 272 10.66 -22.89 -11.38
CA ILE A 272 10.22 -24.09 -12.11
C ILE A 272 10.23 -23.86 -13.62
N ILE A 273 9.62 -22.77 -14.10
CA ILE A 273 9.59 -22.45 -15.53
C ILE A 273 11.00 -22.21 -16.08
N GLY A 274 11.83 -21.46 -15.33
CA GLY A 274 13.19 -21.16 -15.71
C GLY A 274 14.09 -22.39 -15.84
N ALA A 275 13.80 -23.46 -15.08
CA ALA A 275 14.57 -24.70 -15.11
C ALA A 275 14.02 -25.76 -16.07
N ALA A 276 12.71 -25.87 -16.20
CA ALA A 276 12.07 -26.97 -16.93
C ALA A 276 12.48 -27.00 -18.42
N VAL A 277 12.49 -25.84 -19.07
CA VAL A 277 12.84 -25.74 -20.50
C VAL A 277 14.29 -26.11 -20.78
N PRO A 278 15.32 -25.55 -20.07
CA PRO A 278 16.71 -25.96 -20.23
C PRO A 278 16.97 -27.41 -19.86
N ALA A 279 16.36 -27.91 -18.77
CA ALA A 279 16.56 -29.31 -18.34
C ALA A 279 16.08 -30.31 -19.39
N ILE A 280 14.89 -30.11 -19.97
CA ILE A 280 14.34 -30.95 -21.03
C ILE A 280 15.26 -30.90 -22.27
N ARG A 281 15.73 -29.72 -22.65
CA ARG A 281 16.56 -29.50 -23.83
C ARG A 281 17.95 -30.18 -23.68
N CYS A 282 18.62 -30.05 -22.53
CA CYS A 282 19.89 -30.67 -22.27
C CYS A 282 19.82 -32.22 -22.30
N LEU A 283 18.69 -32.78 -21.82
CA LEU A 283 18.44 -34.22 -21.84
C LEU A 283 17.96 -34.78 -23.18
N SER A 284 17.62 -33.94 -24.14
CA SER A 284 17.25 -34.38 -25.50
C SER A 284 18.47 -34.74 -26.37
N LEU A 285 19.67 -34.35 -25.96
CA LEU A 285 20.92 -34.71 -26.66
C LEU A 285 21.17 -36.23 -26.63
N PRO A 286 21.62 -36.83 -27.74
CA PRO A 286 22.03 -38.23 -27.77
C PRO A 286 23.24 -38.46 -26.85
N ILE A 287 23.22 -39.55 -26.06
CA ILE A 287 24.28 -39.89 -25.09
C ILE A 287 25.71 -39.81 -25.68
N PRO A 288 25.98 -40.32 -26.91
CA PRO A 288 27.33 -40.18 -27.49
C PRO A 288 27.79 -38.77 -27.76
N GLN A 289 26.84 -37.85 -28.02
CA GLN A 289 27.16 -36.41 -28.21
C GLN A 289 27.37 -35.73 -26.87
N ALA A 290 26.57 -36.07 -25.86
CA ALA A 290 26.71 -35.53 -24.51
C ALA A 290 28.08 -35.89 -23.88
N LEU A 291 28.59 -37.08 -24.13
CA LEU A 291 29.91 -37.54 -23.63
C LEU A 291 31.10 -36.90 -24.41
N ARG A 292 30.89 -36.46 -25.63
CA ARG A 292 31.93 -35.83 -26.50
C ARG A 292 31.97 -34.29 -26.39
N SER A 293 30.95 -33.67 -25.78
CA SER A 293 30.95 -32.23 -25.55
C SER A 293 32.03 -31.90 -24.51
N ALA A 294 33.08 -31.26 -24.99
CA ALA A 294 34.17 -30.74 -24.16
C ALA A 294 33.77 -29.41 -23.58
#